data_c3551f56d8709b80ee505d3cef24e5ab
#
_entry.id   c3551f56d8709b80ee505d3cef24e5ab
#
_cell.length_a   1.000
_cell.length_b   1.000
_cell.length_c   1.000
_cell.angle_alpha   90.00
_cell.angle_beta   90.00
_cell.angle_gamma   90.00
#
_symmetry.space_group_name_H-M   'P 1'
#
loop_
_entity.id
_entity.type
_entity.pdbx_description
1 polymer ?
#
loop_
_entity_poly.entity_id
_entity_poly.type
_entity_poly.pdbx_seq_one_letter_code
_entity_poly.pdbx_strand_id
1 'polypeptide(L)'
;MRQLDRFLGLFNRRPRQKDIRARGRGPATHVIILDGTMSSLAPGAETNAGLTFKLLREAGLHANLTVHYEAGIQWRDWTGTLDVMMGRGINRQIERAYGHLASRYRPGDRIILIGYSRGAFAVRSLAGVVDMVGLVRAEEANVRTIRTAYRHYRIGARGRTLGDFRALYCHPGVEIEAVAVWDTVKALGLRLPILWRWAEARHSFHNHAIGPHIRHGFHALALDERREAYAPVLWQTTPDRRASVDQVWFRGSHGDIGGQLSGFTPA
;
A
#
# COMPACT_ATOMS: atom_id res chain seq x y z
N MET A 1 9.12 -50.06 -11.00
CA MET A 1 8.16 -49.03 -10.67
C MET A 1 8.18 -48.57 -9.21
N ARG A 2 8.72 -49.28 -8.22
CA ARG A 2 8.71 -48.89 -6.79
C ARG A 2 9.82 -47.91 -6.33
N GLN A 3 10.81 -47.56 -7.16
CA GLN A 3 11.88 -46.65 -6.77
C GLN A 3 11.64 -45.18 -7.19
N LEU A 4 10.81 -44.92 -8.22
CA LEU A 4 10.50 -43.56 -8.66
C LEU A 4 9.57 -42.82 -7.68
N ASP A 5 8.66 -43.55 -7.03
CA ASP A 5 7.71 -42.94 -6.07
C ASP A 5 8.40 -42.47 -4.76
N ARG A 6 9.56 -43.06 -4.43
CA ARG A 6 10.38 -42.60 -3.29
C ARG A 6 11.13 -41.30 -3.57
N PHE A 7 11.50 -41.05 -4.83
CA PHE A 7 12.20 -39.83 -5.23
C PHE A 7 11.26 -38.63 -5.33
N LEU A 8 10.02 -38.81 -5.79
CA LEU A 8 9.03 -37.75 -5.88
C LEU A 8 8.48 -37.33 -4.50
N GLY A 9 8.50 -38.23 -3.51
CA GLY A 9 8.11 -37.93 -2.13
C GLY A 9 9.09 -37.04 -1.37
N LEU A 10 10.35 -36.95 -1.80
CA LEU A 10 11.38 -36.11 -1.18
C LEU A 10 11.26 -34.64 -1.53
N PHE A 11 10.68 -34.30 -2.67
CA PHE A 11 10.50 -32.91 -3.11
C PHE A 11 9.20 -32.25 -2.64
N ASN A 12 8.28 -32.99 -2.03
CA ASN A 12 6.97 -32.49 -1.63
C ASN A 12 6.80 -32.32 -0.10
N ARG A 13 7.86 -32.54 0.66
CA ARG A 13 7.90 -32.21 2.09
C ARG A 13 8.67 -30.92 2.31
N ARG A 14 8.03 -29.78 2.06
CA ARG A 14 8.43 -28.58 2.81
C ARG A 14 8.24 -28.92 4.28
N PRO A 15 9.29 -28.86 5.13
CA PRO A 15 9.10 -29.02 6.55
C PRO A 15 8.08 -27.97 6.96
N ARG A 16 6.94 -28.44 7.49
CA ARG A 16 5.97 -27.60 8.17
C ARG A 16 6.75 -27.06 9.37
N GLN A 17 7.36 -25.89 9.19
CA GLN A 17 8.00 -25.17 10.27
C GLN A 17 6.86 -24.86 11.24
N LYS A 18 6.69 -25.74 12.25
CA LYS A 18 5.79 -25.48 13.37
C LYS A 18 6.28 -24.16 13.93
N ASP A 19 5.45 -23.18 13.81
CA ASP A 19 5.72 -21.81 14.26
C ASP A 19 5.75 -21.81 15.80
N ILE A 20 6.89 -22.24 16.36
CA ILE A 20 7.16 -22.27 17.80
C ILE A 20 7.08 -20.85 18.38
N ARG A 21 7.14 -19.82 17.50
CA ARG A 21 6.99 -18.41 17.86
C ARG A 21 5.52 -17.98 18.07
N ALA A 22 4.56 -18.85 17.83
CA ALA A 22 3.14 -18.50 17.90
C ALA A 22 2.56 -18.38 19.31
N ARG A 23 3.25 -18.90 20.33
CA ARG A 23 2.77 -18.85 21.73
C ARG A 23 3.44 -17.68 22.43
N GLY A 24 2.75 -16.54 22.56
CA GLY A 24 3.16 -15.48 23.47
C GLY A 24 3.40 -14.08 22.85
N ARG A 25 3.27 -13.90 21.53
CA ARG A 25 3.35 -12.56 20.96
C ARG A 25 2.04 -11.82 21.24
N GLY A 26 2.12 -10.71 21.99
CA GLY A 26 1.02 -9.76 22.11
C GLY A 26 0.66 -9.11 20.75
N PRO A 27 -0.43 -8.32 20.69
CA PRO A 27 -0.82 -7.61 19.47
C PRO A 27 0.34 -6.80 18.91
N ALA A 28 0.56 -6.86 17.60
CA ALA A 28 1.58 -6.09 16.91
C ALA A 28 0.96 -4.96 16.11
N THR A 29 1.79 -3.95 15.81
CA THR A 29 1.44 -2.90 14.86
C THR A 29 2.24 -3.13 13.58
N HIS A 30 1.53 -3.25 12.45
CA HIS A 30 2.10 -3.35 11.12
C HIS A 30 2.03 -2.00 10.43
N VAL A 31 3.18 -1.38 10.18
CA VAL A 31 3.28 -0.13 9.43
C VAL A 31 3.79 -0.42 8.03
N ILE A 32 3.01 -0.08 7.03
CA ILE A 32 3.38 -0.17 5.62
C ILE A 32 3.61 1.25 5.10
N ILE A 33 4.80 1.52 4.61
CA ILE A 33 5.20 2.82 4.08
C ILE A 33 5.54 2.66 2.60
N LEU A 34 4.76 3.30 1.74
CA LEU A 34 5.02 3.36 0.31
C LEU A 34 5.38 4.80 -0.08
N ASP A 35 6.60 4.98 -0.53
CA ASP A 35 7.16 6.32 -0.74
C ASP A 35 6.93 6.83 -2.17
N GLY A 36 7.18 8.12 -2.36
CA GLY A 36 7.05 8.81 -3.63
C GLY A 36 8.10 8.37 -4.65
N THR A 37 7.85 8.70 -5.91
CA THR A 37 8.84 8.48 -6.98
C THR A 37 10.09 9.28 -6.70
N MET A 38 11.25 8.69 -7.01
CA MET A 38 12.58 9.28 -6.77
C MET A 38 12.89 9.49 -5.28
N SER A 39 12.12 8.87 -4.38
CA SER A 39 12.43 8.91 -2.96
C SER A 39 13.78 8.26 -2.66
N SER A 40 14.46 8.79 -1.64
CA SER A 40 15.75 8.34 -1.18
C SER A 40 15.74 8.18 0.34
N LEU A 41 16.56 7.28 0.84
CA LEU A 41 16.89 7.18 2.26
C LEU A 41 18.29 7.74 2.56
N ALA A 42 18.95 8.35 1.57
CA ALA A 42 20.25 8.99 1.78
C ALA A 42 20.10 10.17 2.76
N PRO A 43 21.06 10.36 3.68
CA PRO A 43 21.02 11.46 4.65
C PRO A 43 20.87 12.82 3.97
N GLY A 44 19.88 13.61 4.41
CA GLY A 44 19.57 14.93 3.87
C GLY A 44 18.77 14.92 2.55
N ALA A 45 18.41 13.75 2.02
CA ALA A 45 17.60 13.61 0.80
C ALA A 45 16.34 12.74 1.05
N GLU A 46 16.01 12.54 2.30
CA GLU A 46 14.84 11.75 2.68
C GLU A 46 13.55 12.54 2.44
N THR A 47 12.52 11.79 2.08
CA THR A 47 11.14 12.27 2.18
C THR A 47 10.64 12.20 3.61
N ASN A 48 9.51 12.84 3.92
CA ASN A 48 8.82 12.67 5.20
C ASN A 48 8.45 11.19 5.46
N ALA A 49 8.10 10.44 4.41
CA ALA A 49 7.86 9.00 4.50
C ALA A 49 9.14 8.23 4.83
N GLY A 50 10.26 8.58 4.20
CA GLY A 50 11.58 8.00 4.47
C GLY A 50 12.08 8.30 5.89
N LEU A 51 11.91 9.55 6.37
CA LEU A 51 12.22 9.93 7.75
C LEU A 51 11.36 9.16 8.75
N THR A 52 10.06 9.05 8.49
CA THR A 52 9.13 8.26 9.32
C THR A 52 9.59 6.81 9.42
N PHE A 53 10.03 6.22 8.30
CA PHE A 53 10.59 4.86 8.31
C PHE A 53 11.81 4.74 9.22
N LYS A 54 12.77 5.66 9.12
CA LYS A 54 13.98 5.66 9.96
C LYS A 54 13.63 5.76 11.44
N LEU A 55 12.78 6.70 11.82
CA LEU A 55 12.34 6.89 13.20
C LEU A 55 11.60 5.66 13.76
N LEU A 56 10.71 5.07 12.98
CA LEU A 56 9.97 3.86 13.38
C LEU A 56 10.90 2.64 13.52
N ARG A 57 11.95 2.54 12.74
CA ARG A 57 12.96 1.48 12.89
C ARG A 57 13.70 1.58 14.21
N GLU A 58 14.07 2.77 14.62
CA GLU A 58 14.71 3.01 15.92
C GLU A 58 13.76 2.68 17.08
N ALA A 59 12.51 3.17 17.00
CA ALA A 59 11.48 2.90 18.00
C ALA A 59 11.08 1.41 18.05
N GLY A 60 11.10 0.72 16.92
CA GLY A 60 10.62 -0.66 16.77
C GLY A 60 11.47 -1.71 17.44
N LEU A 61 12.70 -1.40 17.85
CA LEU A 61 13.58 -2.32 18.58
C LEU A 61 13.01 -2.73 19.97
N HIS A 62 12.06 -1.97 20.48
CA HIS A 62 11.46 -2.15 21.80
C HIS A 62 9.94 -2.36 21.80
N ALA A 63 9.30 -2.42 20.63
CA ALA A 63 7.86 -2.52 20.47
C ALA A 63 7.46 -3.71 19.60
N ASN A 64 6.25 -4.23 19.78
CA ASN A 64 5.63 -5.18 18.84
C ASN A 64 5.27 -4.46 17.52
N LEU A 65 6.30 -3.99 16.81
CA LEU A 65 6.21 -3.17 15.62
C LEU A 65 6.90 -3.85 14.45
N THR A 66 6.21 -3.96 13.32
CA THR A 66 6.82 -4.34 12.04
C THR A 66 6.68 -3.17 11.08
N VAL A 67 7.76 -2.79 10.44
CA VAL A 67 7.77 -1.70 9.47
C VAL A 67 8.23 -2.24 8.12
N HIS A 68 7.42 -2.06 7.10
CA HIS A 68 7.74 -2.33 5.71
C HIS A 68 7.82 -1.01 4.95
N TYR A 69 8.97 -0.74 4.38
CA TYR A 69 9.19 0.43 3.53
C TYR A 69 9.52 -0.02 2.12
N GLU A 70 8.90 0.64 1.17
CA GLU A 70 9.22 0.47 -0.24
C GLU A 70 9.37 1.85 -0.89
N ALA A 71 10.55 2.10 -1.44
CA ALA A 71 10.82 3.32 -2.21
C ALA A 71 9.94 3.36 -3.46
N GLY A 72 9.61 4.56 -3.89
CA GLY A 72 8.92 4.75 -5.16
C GLY A 72 9.79 4.38 -6.36
N ILE A 73 9.18 4.34 -7.53
CA ILE A 73 9.84 3.98 -8.78
C ILE A 73 11.01 4.92 -9.06
N GLN A 74 12.19 4.35 -9.35
CA GLN A 74 13.43 5.05 -9.66
C GLN A 74 13.60 5.18 -11.18
N TRP A 75 14.18 6.29 -11.66
CA TRP A 75 14.43 6.52 -13.10
C TRP A 75 15.53 5.65 -13.71
N ARG A 76 16.23 4.84 -12.92
CA ARG A 76 17.35 4.01 -13.43
C ARG A 76 16.94 2.98 -14.47
N ASP A 77 15.67 2.66 -14.55
CA ASP A 77 15.13 1.68 -15.51
C ASP A 77 14.46 2.38 -16.71
N TRP A 78 15.24 3.11 -17.51
CA TRP A 78 14.77 3.75 -18.74
C TRP A 78 14.12 2.75 -19.73
N THR A 79 14.49 1.48 -19.67
CA THR A 79 13.85 0.40 -20.44
C THR A 79 12.44 0.06 -19.95
N GLY A 80 12.07 0.48 -18.71
CA GLY A 80 10.76 0.28 -18.10
C GLY A 80 9.81 1.47 -18.25
N THR A 81 10.14 2.50 -19.05
CA THR A 81 9.34 3.74 -19.17
C THR A 81 7.87 3.46 -19.52
N LEU A 82 7.61 2.49 -20.39
CA LEU A 82 6.24 2.08 -20.75
C LEU A 82 5.51 1.40 -19.57
N ASP A 83 6.19 0.58 -18.77
CA ASP A 83 5.61 -0.08 -17.59
C ASP A 83 5.30 0.93 -16.48
N VAL A 84 6.15 1.95 -16.32
CA VAL A 84 5.93 3.09 -15.42
C VAL A 84 4.73 3.92 -15.89
N MET A 85 4.64 4.18 -17.20
CA MET A 85 3.54 4.93 -17.83
C MET A 85 2.20 4.18 -17.75
N MET A 86 2.21 2.85 -17.80
CA MET A 86 1.01 2.01 -17.75
C MET A 86 0.56 1.63 -16.32
N GLY A 87 1.16 2.20 -15.27
CA GLY A 87 0.79 1.92 -13.87
C GLY A 87 1.12 0.51 -13.38
N ARG A 88 1.82 -0.31 -14.17
CA ARG A 88 2.17 -1.69 -13.78
C ARG A 88 3.10 -1.75 -12.58
N GLY A 89 3.99 -0.76 -12.42
CA GLY A 89 4.88 -0.64 -11.28
C GLY A 89 4.12 -0.49 -9.96
N ILE A 90 3.09 0.37 -9.95
CA ILE A 90 2.25 0.62 -8.76
C ILE A 90 1.44 -0.63 -8.39
N ASN A 91 0.89 -1.33 -9.38
CA ASN A 91 0.14 -2.56 -9.12
C ASN A 91 1.00 -3.62 -8.42
N ARG A 92 2.24 -3.81 -8.88
CA ARG A 92 3.20 -4.74 -8.25
C ARG A 92 3.59 -4.29 -6.84
N GLN A 93 3.73 -2.99 -6.62
CA GLN A 93 4.00 -2.43 -5.29
C GLN A 93 2.85 -2.73 -4.32
N ILE A 94 1.60 -2.52 -4.74
CA ILE A 94 0.42 -2.85 -3.94
C ILE A 94 0.35 -4.36 -3.64
N GLU A 95 0.58 -5.22 -4.65
CA GLU A 95 0.59 -6.67 -4.47
C GLU A 95 1.68 -7.13 -3.48
N ARG A 96 2.90 -6.56 -3.55
CA ARG A 96 3.99 -6.89 -2.60
C ARG A 96 3.66 -6.44 -1.18
N ALA A 97 3.19 -5.20 -1.02
CA ALA A 97 2.79 -4.66 0.28
C ALA A 97 1.64 -5.45 0.91
N TYR A 98 0.63 -5.81 0.10
CA TYR A 98 -0.47 -6.67 0.53
C TYR A 98 0.02 -8.06 0.96
N GLY A 99 0.90 -8.68 0.17
CA GLY A 99 1.49 -9.99 0.50
C GLY A 99 2.36 -9.94 1.75
N HIS A 100 3.11 -8.85 1.95
CA HIS A 100 3.88 -8.63 3.16
C HIS A 100 2.97 -8.57 4.40
N LEU A 101 1.87 -7.82 4.31
CA LEU A 101 0.90 -7.69 5.38
C LEU A 101 0.18 -9.02 5.64
N ALA A 102 -0.34 -9.68 4.60
CA ALA A 102 -1.06 -10.95 4.68
C ALA A 102 -0.22 -12.05 5.35
N SER A 103 1.08 -12.13 5.05
CA SER A 103 1.97 -13.14 5.63
C SER A 103 2.32 -12.92 7.10
N ARG A 104 2.00 -11.77 7.71
CA ARG A 104 2.42 -11.38 9.06
C ARG A 104 1.28 -11.06 10.01
N TYR A 105 0.19 -10.56 9.47
CA TYR A 105 -0.98 -10.16 10.24
C TYR A 105 -1.58 -11.32 11.03
N ARG A 106 -2.00 -11.06 12.24
CA ARG A 106 -2.79 -11.95 13.10
C ARG A 106 -4.00 -11.18 13.64
N PRO A 107 -5.11 -11.87 13.90
CA PRO A 107 -6.26 -11.22 14.54
C PRO A 107 -5.86 -10.48 15.81
N GLY A 108 -6.29 -9.21 15.91
CA GLY A 108 -5.93 -8.31 17.00
C GLY A 108 -4.72 -7.41 16.73
N ASP A 109 -3.96 -7.64 15.65
CA ASP A 109 -2.90 -6.73 15.22
C ASP A 109 -3.50 -5.42 14.65
N ARG A 110 -2.75 -4.33 14.75
CA ARG A 110 -3.11 -3.02 14.18
C ARG A 110 -2.38 -2.79 12.85
N ILE A 111 -3.05 -2.14 11.91
CA ILE A 111 -2.52 -1.81 10.59
C ILE A 111 -2.48 -0.29 10.43
N ILE A 112 -1.32 0.25 10.10
CA ILE A 112 -1.14 1.66 9.74
C ILE A 112 -0.52 1.71 8.35
N LEU A 113 -1.12 2.48 7.45
CA LEU A 113 -0.67 2.66 6.09
C LEU A 113 -0.21 4.10 5.89
N ILE A 114 1.00 4.27 5.39
CA ILE A 114 1.62 5.58 5.21
C ILE A 114 2.12 5.72 3.78
N GLY A 115 1.92 6.89 3.17
CA GLY A 115 2.40 7.08 1.81
C GLY A 115 2.60 8.52 1.39
N TYR A 116 3.45 8.71 0.36
CA TYR A 116 3.68 10.02 -0.25
C TYR A 116 3.47 9.94 -1.77
N SER A 117 2.83 10.98 -2.35
CA SER A 117 2.70 11.12 -3.80
C SER A 117 2.03 9.88 -4.46
N ARG A 118 2.70 9.19 -5.39
CA ARG A 118 2.24 7.93 -5.98
C ARG A 118 2.20 6.78 -4.97
N GLY A 119 3.08 6.79 -3.97
CA GLY A 119 3.01 5.87 -2.84
C GLY A 119 1.77 6.10 -1.97
N ALA A 120 1.35 7.36 -1.81
CA ALA A 120 0.08 7.71 -1.17
C ALA A 120 -1.12 7.10 -1.93
N PHE A 121 -1.12 7.17 -3.27
CA PHE A 121 -2.12 6.49 -4.09
C PHE A 121 -2.08 4.96 -3.89
N ALA A 122 -0.88 4.39 -3.82
CA ALA A 122 -0.71 2.94 -3.62
C ALA A 122 -1.21 2.47 -2.25
N VAL A 123 -0.94 3.18 -1.15
CA VAL A 123 -1.45 2.80 0.19
C VAL A 123 -2.97 2.98 0.30
N ARG A 124 -3.55 3.99 -0.35
CA ARG A 124 -5.00 4.15 -0.43
C ARG A 124 -5.64 2.99 -1.20
N SER A 125 -5.01 2.56 -2.28
CA SER A 125 -5.44 1.38 -3.03
C SER A 125 -5.29 0.09 -2.21
N LEU A 126 -4.18 -0.06 -1.48
CA LEU A 126 -3.96 -1.18 -0.56
C LEU A 126 -5.06 -1.23 0.52
N ALA A 127 -5.39 -0.08 1.11
CA ALA A 127 -6.51 0.04 2.03
C ALA A 127 -7.84 -0.42 1.40
N GLY A 128 -8.10 -0.01 0.16
CA GLY A 128 -9.25 -0.45 -0.61
C GLY A 128 -9.26 -1.96 -0.90
N VAL A 129 -8.11 -2.60 -1.13
CA VAL A 129 -8.02 -4.07 -1.27
C VAL A 129 -8.44 -4.74 0.03
N VAL A 130 -7.89 -4.31 1.17
CA VAL A 130 -8.21 -4.88 2.49
C VAL A 130 -9.69 -4.67 2.83
N ASP A 131 -10.23 -3.47 2.56
CA ASP A 131 -11.62 -3.12 2.84
C ASP A 131 -12.61 -3.93 1.99
N MET A 132 -12.39 -3.98 0.67
CA MET A 132 -13.31 -4.61 -0.26
C MET A 132 -13.15 -6.12 -0.36
N VAL A 133 -11.91 -6.61 -0.40
CA VAL A 133 -11.62 -8.04 -0.62
C VAL A 133 -11.32 -8.76 0.70
N GLY A 134 -10.80 -8.06 1.69
CA GLY A 134 -10.29 -8.62 2.94
C GLY A 134 -8.79 -8.86 2.90
N LEU A 135 -8.23 -9.33 4.01
CA LEU A 135 -6.82 -9.68 4.14
C LEU A 135 -6.67 -11.20 4.17
N VAL A 136 -5.93 -11.73 3.22
CA VAL A 136 -5.65 -13.17 3.10
C VAL A 136 -4.91 -13.66 4.33
N ARG A 137 -5.29 -14.84 4.86
CA ARG A 137 -4.62 -15.47 5.99
C ARG A 137 -3.19 -15.90 5.64
N ALA A 138 -2.30 -15.91 6.61
CA ALA A 138 -0.88 -16.16 6.40
C ALA A 138 -0.60 -17.54 5.75
N GLU A 139 -1.34 -18.56 6.11
CA GLU A 139 -1.24 -19.91 5.53
C GLU A 139 -1.65 -19.97 4.05
N GLU A 140 -2.50 -19.03 3.63
CA GLU A 140 -3.00 -18.92 2.26
C GLU A 140 -2.27 -17.84 1.43
N ALA A 141 -1.34 -17.10 2.05
CA ALA A 141 -0.64 -15.96 1.45
C ALA A 141 0.45 -16.39 0.45
N ASN A 142 0.02 -16.96 -0.66
CA ASN A 142 0.88 -17.31 -1.80
C ASN A 142 0.65 -16.34 -2.97
N VAL A 143 1.56 -16.36 -3.95
CA VAL A 143 1.53 -15.46 -5.10
C VAL A 143 0.20 -15.51 -5.87
N ARG A 144 -0.38 -16.69 -6.03
CA ARG A 144 -1.64 -16.90 -6.75
C ARG A 144 -2.81 -16.25 -6.01
N THR A 145 -2.93 -16.51 -4.70
CA THR A 145 -4.02 -16.00 -3.87
C THR A 145 -3.95 -14.47 -3.76
N ILE A 146 -2.73 -13.92 -3.56
CA ILE A 146 -2.49 -12.47 -3.50
C ILE A 146 -2.89 -11.79 -4.81
N ARG A 147 -2.44 -12.33 -5.97
CA ARG A 147 -2.83 -11.81 -7.28
C ARG A 147 -4.34 -11.93 -7.54
N THR A 148 -4.97 -12.98 -7.04
CA THR A 148 -6.42 -13.16 -7.16
C THR A 148 -7.16 -12.12 -6.32
N ALA A 149 -6.75 -11.86 -5.08
CA ALA A 149 -7.28 -10.79 -4.25
C ALA A 149 -7.18 -9.43 -4.94
N TYR A 150 -5.99 -9.10 -5.45
CA TYR A 150 -5.77 -7.85 -6.16
C TYR A 150 -6.59 -7.74 -7.45
N ARG A 151 -6.75 -8.83 -8.18
CA ARG A 151 -7.62 -8.88 -9.37
C ARG A 151 -9.08 -8.61 -9.00
N HIS A 152 -9.62 -9.21 -7.92
CA HIS A 152 -10.97 -8.93 -7.45
C HIS A 152 -11.17 -7.44 -7.15
N TYR A 153 -10.22 -6.82 -6.49
CA TYR A 153 -10.23 -5.38 -6.26
C TYR A 153 -10.27 -4.58 -7.57
N ARG A 154 -9.36 -4.88 -8.51
CA ARG A 154 -9.25 -4.15 -9.79
C ARG A 154 -10.49 -4.20 -10.65
N ILE A 155 -11.18 -5.34 -10.68
CA ILE A 155 -12.41 -5.50 -11.48
C ILE A 155 -13.68 -5.08 -10.72
N GLY A 156 -13.53 -4.61 -9.47
CA GLY A 156 -14.68 -4.26 -8.62
C GLY A 156 -15.58 -5.47 -8.36
N ALA A 157 -15.01 -6.66 -8.14
CA ALA A 157 -15.76 -7.90 -7.93
C ALA A 157 -16.79 -7.75 -6.81
N ARG A 158 -17.96 -8.35 -7.00
CA ARG A 158 -19.06 -8.34 -6.03
C ARG A 158 -19.79 -9.70 -6.04
N GLY A 159 -20.74 -9.84 -5.13
CA GLY A 159 -21.61 -11.02 -5.08
C GLY A 159 -20.90 -12.28 -4.62
N ARG A 160 -21.42 -13.44 -5.05
CA ARG A 160 -21.04 -14.75 -4.54
C ARG A 160 -19.53 -15.05 -4.71
N THR A 161 -18.96 -14.79 -5.87
CA THR A 161 -17.54 -15.09 -6.14
C THR A 161 -16.58 -14.38 -5.17
N LEU A 162 -16.86 -13.12 -4.84
CA LEU A 162 -16.07 -12.39 -3.84
C LEU A 162 -16.36 -12.92 -2.43
N GLY A 163 -17.62 -13.23 -2.12
CA GLY A 163 -18.02 -13.81 -0.85
C GLY A 163 -17.34 -15.15 -0.57
N ASP A 164 -17.32 -16.05 -1.55
CA ASP A 164 -16.65 -17.35 -1.45
C ASP A 164 -15.12 -17.17 -1.26
N PHE A 165 -14.50 -16.25 -2.00
CA PHE A 165 -13.08 -15.94 -1.84
C PHE A 165 -12.77 -15.44 -0.42
N ARG A 166 -13.57 -14.51 0.10
CA ARG A 166 -13.39 -13.97 1.46
C ARG A 166 -13.53 -15.07 2.52
N ALA A 167 -14.54 -15.91 2.41
CA ALA A 167 -14.80 -16.99 3.35
C ALA A 167 -13.68 -18.04 3.37
N LEU A 168 -13.15 -18.38 2.18
CA LEU A 168 -12.13 -19.43 2.04
C LEU A 168 -10.72 -18.94 2.41
N TYR A 169 -10.36 -17.68 2.13
CA TYR A 169 -8.96 -17.24 2.18
C TYR A 169 -8.69 -16.09 3.14
N CYS A 170 -9.67 -15.28 3.51
CA CYS A 170 -9.42 -14.06 4.26
C CYS A 170 -9.71 -14.18 5.75
N HIS A 171 -9.08 -13.30 6.52
CA HIS A 171 -9.47 -13.05 7.90
C HIS A 171 -10.84 -12.39 7.97
N PRO A 172 -11.71 -12.73 8.92
CA PRO A 172 -12.93 -11.97 9.17
C PRO A 172 -12.60 -10.63 9.84
N GLY A 173 -13.27 -9.55 9.40
CA GLY A 173 -13.34 -8.30 10.15
C GLY A 173 -12.00 -7.59 10.37
N VAL A 174 -11.12 -7.53 9.36
CA VAL A 174 -9.85 -6.76 9.46
C VAL A 174 -10.12 -5.28 9.39
N GLU A 175 -9.65 -4.54 10.38
CA GLU A 175 -9.72 -3.07 10.43
C GLU A 175 -8.33 -2.46 10.21
N ILE A 176 -8.31 -1.30 9.54
CA ILE A 176 -7.12 -0.46 9.37
C ILE A 176 -7.23 0.69 10.34
N GLU A 177 -6.26 0.80 11.26
CA GLU A 177 -6.23 1.85 12.28
C GLU A 177 -6.12 3.23 11.66
N ALA A 178 -5.16 3.40 10.74
CA ALA A 178 -4.96 4.69 10.08
C ALA A 178 -4.42 4.55 8.65
N VAL A 179 -4.82 5.49 7.80
CA VAL A 179 -4.19 5.77 6.50
C VAL A 179 -3.71 7.22 6.53
N ALA A 180 -2.40 7.43 6.55
CA ALA A 180 -1.78 8.75 6.61
C ALA A 180 -1.00 9.03 5.32
N VAL A 181 -1.34 10.12 4.62
CA VAL A 181 -0.76 10.40 3.31
C VAL A 181 -0.31 11.86 3.17
N TRP A 182 0.85 12.03 2.54
CA TRP A 182 1.30 13.33 2.06
C TRP A 182 0.96 13.44 0.57
N ASP A 183 0.18 14.42 0.26
CA ASP A 183 -0.19 14.93 -1.06
C ASP A 183 -0.38 13.84 -2.13
N THR A 184 -1.48 13.12 -2.02
CA THR A 184 -1.82 12.03 -2.94
C THR A 184 -2.08 12.57 -4.34
N VAL A 185 -1.30 12.13 -5.31
CA VAL A 185 -1.50 12.48 -6.72
C VAL A 185 -1.96 11.28 -7.53
N LYS A 186 -2.66 11.53 -8.63
CA LYS A 186 -3.08 10.47 -9.56
C LYS A 186 -1.87 9.73 -10.12
N ALA A 187 -1.93 8.39 -10.20
CA ALA A 187 -0.82 7.54 -10.63
C ALA A 187 -0.40 7.71 -12.10
N LEU A 188 -1.06 8.55 -12.85
CA LEU A 188 -0.90 8.69 -14.30
C LEU A 188 0.16 9.76 -14.63
N GLY A 189 1.39 9.31 -14.84
CA GLY A 189 2.41 10.09 -15.54
C GLY A 189 2.20 10.02 -17.05
N LEU A 190 2.16 11.16 -17.71
CA LEU A 190 1.99 11.44 -19.13
C LEU A 190 0.55 11.39 -19.65
N ARG A 191 0.04 12.59 -19.88
CA ARG A 191 -1.14 12.83 -20.70
C ARG A 191 -0.79 12.60 -22.18
N LEU A 192 -0.90 11.38 -22.66
CA LEU A 192 -1.13 11.17 -24.08
C LEU A 192 -2.60 11.56 -24.36
N PRO A 193 -2.88 12.50 -25.29
CA PRO A 193 -4.16 13.23 -25.38
C PRO A 193 -5.42 12.38 -25.57
N ILE A 194 -5.32 11.08 -25.79
CA ILE A 194 -6.46 10.21 -26.08
C ILE A 194 -6.54 9.00 -25.11
N LEU A 195 -5.41 8.52 -24.58
CA LEU A 195 -5.35 7.31 -23.75
C LEU A 195 -5.66 7.55 -22.26
N TRP A 196 -5.53 8.78 -21.75
CA TRP A 196 -5.75 9.08 -20.33
C TRP A 196 -7.21 8.88 -19.90
N ARG A 197 -8.20 9.20 -20.76
CA ARG A 197 -9.64 9.04 -20.46
C ARG A 197 -10.02 7.57 -20.21
N TRP A 198 -9.37 6.62 -20.91
CA TRP A 198 -9.61 5.18 -20.75
C TRP A 198 -8.91 4.60 -19.51
N ALA A 199 -7.76 5.15 -19.13
CA ALA A 199 -7.06 4.75 -17.93
C ALA A 199 -7.73 5.29 -16.66
N GLU A 200 -8.27 6.51 -16.71
CA GLU A 200 -8.96 7.17 -15.60
C GLU A 200 -10.22 6.39 -15.15
N ALA A 201 -11.01 5.88 -16.09
CA ALA A 201 -12.23 5.12 -15.81
C ALA A 201 -11.95 3.78 -15.07
N ARG A 202 -10.77 3.18 -15.21
CA ARG A 202 -10.41 1.92 -14.56
C ARG A 202 -9.77 2.07 -13.20
N HIS A 203 -9.26 3.25 -12.85
CA HIS A 203 -8.51 3.50 -11.62
C HIS A 203 -9.22 4.45 -10.65
N SER A 204 -10.29 5.13 -11.09
CA SER A 204 -11.00 6.12 -10.28
C SER A 204 -11.94 5.53 -9.22
N PHE A 205 -12.29 4.25 -9.30
CA PHE A 205 -13.44 3.71 -8.55
C PHE A 205 -13.23 3.52 -7.04
N HIS A 206 -11.99 3.42 -6.54
CA HIS A 206 -11.80 2.99 -5.15
C HIS A 206 -11.01 3.94 -4.25
N ASN A 207 -10.46 5.03 -4.80
CA ASN A 207 -9.54 5.91 -4.05
C ASN A 207 -10.16 7.21 -3.53
N HIS A 208 -11.41 7.52 -3.92
CA HIS A 208 -12.08 8.77 -3.52
C HIS A 208 -12.83 8.66 -2.19
N ALA A 209 -13.15 7.47 -1.75
CA ALA A 209 -13.86 7.25 -0.50
C ALA A 209 -13.00 6.44 0.46
N ILE A 210 -13.00 6.84 1.72
CA ILE A 210 -12.44 6.02 2.78
C ILE A 210 -13.42 4.89 3.09
N GLY A 211 -12.94 3.65 3.17
CA GLY A 211 -13.79 2.48 3.40
C GLY A 211 -14.27 2.36 4.84
N PRO A 212 -15.34 1.58 5.11
CA PRO A 212 -15.94 1.43 6.43
C PRO A 212 -15.04 0.73 7.46
N HIS A 213 -14.03 -0.03 7.02
CA HIS A 213 -13.08 -0.71 7.89
C HIS A 213 -11.81 0.11 8.17
N ILE A 214 -11.78 1.40 7.79
CA ILE A 214 -10.70 2.33 8.08
C ILE A 214 -11.18 3.29 9.16
N ARG A 215 -10.43 3.39 10.27
CA ARG A 215 -10.82 4.22 11.41
C ARG A 215 -10.44 5.68 11.21
N HIS A 216 -9.21 5.94 10.76
CA HIS A 216 -8.66 7.29 10.64
C HIS A 216 -8.02 7.52 9.27
N GLY A 217 -8.29 8.65 8.67
CA GLY A 217 -7.66 9.14 7.44
C GLY A 217 -7.00 10.49 7.66
N PHE A 218 -5.70 10.60 7.39
CA PHE A 218 -4.94 11.86 7.51
C PHE A 218 -4.32 12.21 6.16
N HIS A 219 -4.59 13.42 5.67
CA HIS A 219 -4.07 13.88 4.40
C HIS A 219 -3.50 15.29 4.51
N ALA A 220 -2.18 15.40 4.42
CA ALA A 220 -1.50 16.67 4.26
C ALA A 220 -1.51 17.05 2.77
N LEU A 221 -1.96 18.25 2.45
CA LEU A 221 -2.20 18.75 1.10
C LEU A 221 -1.31 19.96 0.79
N ALA A 222 -0.81 20.04 -0.45
CA ALA A 222 0.00 21.14 -0.94
C ALA A 222 -0.88 22.31 -1.41
N LEU A 223 -0.79 23.46 -0.73
CA LEU A 223 -1.60 24.64 -1.04
C LEU A 223 -1.10 25.36 -2.29
N ASP A 224 0.22 25.41 -2.47
CA ASP A 224 0.87 26.23 -3.51
C ASP A 224 1.23 25.43 -4.78
N GLU A 225 0.81 24.13 -4.87
CA GLU A 225 1.06 23.32 -6.06
C GLU A 225 0.15 23.77 -7.21
N ARG A 226 0.76 24.18 -8.32
CA ARG A 226 0.04 24.70 -9.49
C ARG A 226 0.09 23.78 -10.70
N ARG A 227 0.92 22.75 -10.65
CA ARG A 227 1.05 21.80 -11.75
C ARG A 227 -0.15 20.86 -11.76
N GLU A 228 -0.90 20.87 -12.84
CA GLU A 228 -2.12 20.05 -12.99
C GLU A 228 -1.86 18.54 -12.82
N ALA A 229 -0.66 18.08 -13.20
CA ALA A 229 -0.24 16.69 -13.02
C ALA A 229 -0.16 16.25 -11.54
N TYR A 230 -0.07 17.22 -10.63
CA TYR A 230 -0.01 17.00 -9.17
C TYR A 230 -1.30 17.41 -8.47
N ALA A 231 -2.40 17.57 -9.23
CA ALA A 231 -3.70 17.83 -8.62
C ALA A 231 -4.05 16.76 -7.57
N PRO A 232 -4.32 17.14 -6.31
CA PRO A 232 -4.50 16.19 -5.25
C PRO A 232 -5.80 15.40 -5.38
N VAL A 233 -5.78 14.14 -4.95
CA VAL A 233 -6.96 13.29 -4.89
C VAL A 233 -7.52 13.33 -3.48
N LEU A 234 -8.50 14.18 -3.24
CA LEU A 234 -9.16 14.32 -1.95
C LEU A 234 -9.97 13.07 -1.59
N TRP A 235 -10.13 12.79 -0.31
CA TRP A 235 -11.18 11.87 0.15
C TRP A 235 -12.52 12.58 0.16
N GLN A 236 -13.53 11.88 -0.31
CA GLN A 236 -14.92 12.30 -0.16
C GLN A 236 -15.41 11.82 1.20
N THR A 237 -15.88 12.76 2.02
CA THR A 237 -16.46 12.48 3.33
C THR A 237 -17.99 12.55 3.22
N THR A 238 -18.67 11.58 3.82
CA THR A 238 -20.14 11.62 4.00
C THR A 238 -20.46 11.72 5.49
N PRO A 239 -21.52 12.44 5.90
CA PRO A 239 -21.85 12.67 7.31
C PRO A 239 -22.03 11.40 8.15
N ASP A 240 -22.48 10.30 7.56
CA ASP A 240 -22.81 9.05 8.26
C ASP A 240 -21.64 8.09 8.47
N ARG A 241 -20.38 8.52 8.26
CA ARG A 241 -19.23 7.63 8.35
C ARG A 241 -18.65 7.58 9.76
N ARG A 242 -18.25 6.36 10.17
CA ARG A 242 -17.53 6.12 11.42
C ARG A 242 -16.06 6.55 11.37
N ALA A 243 -15.48 6.69 10.17
CA ALA A 243 -14.08 7.10 10.00
C ALA A 243 -13.92 8.61 10.22
N SER A 244 -12.95 9.02 11.02
CA SER A 244 -12.49 10.41 11.02
C SER A 244 -11.58 10.65 9.81
N VAL A 245 -11.76 11.79 9.13
CA VAL A 245 -10.92 12.18 7.99
C VAL A 245 -10.48 13.63 8.18
N ASP A 246 -9.19 13.79 8.39
CA ASP A 246 -8.54 15.09 8.52
C ASP A 246 -7.75 15.38 7.24
N GLN A 247 -8.17 16.40 6.49
CA GLN A 247 -7.50 16.87 5.29
C GLN A 247 -7.05 18.30 5.52
N VAL A 248 -5.75 18.50 5.64
CA VAL A 248 -5.17 19.78 6.05
C VAL A 248 -4.26 20.33 4.95
N TRP A 249 -4.51 21.58 4.57
CA TRP A 249 -3.69 22.30 3.61
C TRP A 249 -2.51 22.97 4.29
N PHE A 250 -1.32 22.72 3.76
CA PHE A 250 -0.08 23.33 4.21
C PHE A 250 0.48 24.21 3.09
N ARG A 251 1.13 25.31 3.45
CA ARG A 251 1.86 26.13 2.49
C ARG A 251 3.02 25.33 1.90
N GLY A 252 3.26 25.52 0.62
CA GLY A 252 4.30 24.86 -0.14
C GLY A 252 3.76 24.03 -1.30
N SER A 253 4.68 23.58 -2.13
CA SER A 253 4.43 22.71 -3.29
C SER A 253 4.39 21.24 -2.88
N HIS A 254 4.09 20.36 -3.84
CA HIS A 254 4.11 18.91 -3.65
C HIS A 254 5.40 18.38 -3.01
N GLY A 255 6.56 18.89 -3.45
CA GLY A 255 7.85 18.50 -2.91
C GLY A 255 8.06 18.97 -1.46
N ASP A 256 7.57 20.16 -1.12
CA ASP A 256 7.67 20.70 0.24
C ASP A 256 6.85 19.86 1.23
N ILE A 257 5.64 19.48 0.83
CA ILE A 257 4.77 18.64 1.67
C ILE A 257 5.32 17.22 1.80
N GLY A 258 5.99 16.71 0.77
CA GLY A 258 6.61 15.40 0.78
C GLY A 258 7.98 15.34 1.45
N GLY A 259 8.58 16.49 1.76
CA GLY A 259 9.93 16.56 2.31
C GLY A 259 11.03 16.38 1.26
N GLN A 260 10.71 16.33 -0.03
CA GLN A 260 11.69 16.31 -1.11
C GLN A 260 12.29 17.71 -1.32
N LEU A 261 12.94 18.23 -0.32
CA LEU A 261 13.74 19.45 -0.44
C LEU A 261 15.04 19.10 -1.16
N SER A 262 14.97 18.96 -2.50
CA SER A 262 16.18 18.86 -3.30
C SER A 262 16.94 20.17 -3.15
N GLY A 263 18.00 20.15 -2.32
CA GLY A 263 19.14 21.05 -2.41
C GLY A 263 18.83 22.51 -2.65
N PHE A 264 18.01 23.17 -1.85
CA PHE A 264 18.14 24.61 -1.69
C PHE A 264 19.37 24.83 -0.81
N THR A 265 20.56 24.81 -1.41
CA THR A 265 21.70 25.51 -0.85
C THR A 265 21.39 26.99 -1.12
N PRO A 266 21.11 27.80 -0.11
CA PRO A 266 21.07 29.24 -0.32
C PRO A 266 22.48 29.64 -0.75
N ALA A 267 22.59 30.23 -1.95
CA ALA A 267 23.81 30.88 -2.42
C ALA A 267 24.12 32.08 -1.55
#